data_e64629823e37ab5dbe3262f098c88f3c
#
_entry.id   e64629823e37ab5dbe3262f098c88f3c
#
_cell.length_a   1.000
_cell.length_b   1.000
_cell.length_c   1.000
_cell.angle_alpha   90.00
_cell.angle_beta   90.00
_cell.angle_gamma   90.00
#
_symmetry.space_group_name_H-M   'P 1'
#
loop_
_entity.id
_entity.type
_entity.pdbx_description
1 polymer ?
#
loop_
_entity_poly.entity_id
_entity_poly.type
_entity_poly.pdbx_seq_one_letter_code
_entity_poly.pdbx_strand_id
1 'polypeptide(L)'
;MEAAAQLLKLGHTPIIIEKGDRLGGHVARWHRLFPDLTPAGELIDRLTEACKEANIFLNTEVSLVNRLRNGYNIILSNGITISTKYILMTTGFKMFEASKKEEYGYGIYNNVVTNSDLENWFNGNKDERIDSSSMKAIGFVHCVGSRDEKAGNGQCSKVCCITAIKQAI
;
A
#
# COMPACT_ATOMS: atom_id res chain seq x y z
N MET A 1 8.47 -7.89 -0.37
CA MET A 1 8.45 -9.13 0.46
C MET A 1 8.44 -10.38 -0.40
N GLU A 2 7.44 -10.68 -1.23
CA GLU A 2 7.40 -11.93 -2.03
C GLU A 2 8.68 -12.16 -2.87
N ALA A 3 9.13 -11.14 -3.61
CA ALA A 3 10.38 -11.26 -4.37
C ALA A 3 11.60 -11.57 -3.49
N ALA A 4 11.69 -10.96 -2.30
CA ALA A 4 12.77 -11.24 -1.35
C ALA A 4 12.69 -12.68 -0.81
N ALA A 5 11.49 -13.16 -0.49
CA ALA A 5 11.28 -14.54 -0.06
C ALA A 5 11.70 -15.56 -1.14
N GLN A 6 11.39 -15.28 -2.41
CA GLN A 6 11.83 -16.15 -3.51
C GLN A 6 13.35 -16.09 -3.73
N LEU A 7 13.96 -14.90 -3.62
CA LEU A 7 15.42 -14.76 -3.71
C LEU A 7 16.14 -15.52 -2.62
N LEU A 8 15.65 -15.49 -1.38
CA LEU A 8 16.20 -16.30 -0.28
C LEU A 8 16.15 -17.79 -0.58
N LYS A 9 15.04 -18.31 -1.11
CA LYS A 9 14.92 -19.72 -1.52
C LYS A 9 15.92 -20.12 -2.62
N LEU A 10 16.33 -19.16 -3.45
CA LEU A 10 17.33 -19.34 -4.50
C LEU A 10 18.77 -19.13 -3.99
N GLY A 11 18.97 -18.94 -2.68
CA GLY A 11 20.29 -18.76 -2.07
C GLY A 11 20.88 -17.35 -2.23
N HIS A 12 20.07 -16.36 -2.58
CA HIS A 12 20.50 -14.97 -2.62
C HIS A 12 20.24 -14.27 -1.29
N THR A 13 20.95 -13.17 -1.03
CA THR A 13 20.77 -12.35 0.16
C THR A 13 20.11 -11.02 -0.25
N PRO A 14 18.79 -10.90 -0.28
CA PRO A 14 18.10 -9.67 -0.62
C PRO A 14 18.21 -8.65 0.50
N ILE A 15 18.17 -7.37 0.11
CA ILE A 15 18.10 -6.23 1.01
C ILE A 15 16.74 -5.58 0.80
N ILE A 16 15.97 -5.36 1.87
CA ILE A 16 14.70 -4.66 1.86
C ILE A 16 14.90 -3.30 2.53
N ILE A 17 14.53 -2.24 1.83
CA ILE A 17 14.54 -0.87 2.36
C ILE A 17 13.08 -0.43 2.42
N GLU A 18 12.59 -0.15 3.62
CA GLU A 18 11.22 0.25 3.92
C GLU A 18 11.22 1.56 4.72
N LYS A 19 10.49 2.55 4.23
CA LYS A 19 10.40 3.85 4.91
C LYS A 19 9.52 3.83 6.16
N GLY A 20 8.60 2.87 6.23
CA GLY A 20 7.74 2.66 7.39
C GLY A 20 8.43 1.89 8.51
N ASP A 21 7.74 1.80 9.63
CA ASP A 21 8.15 1.07 10.83
C ASP A 21 7.94 -0.45 10.71
N ARG A 22 7.27 -0.91 9.64
CA ARG A 22 6.97 -2.32 9.36
C ARG A 22 6.84 -2.60 7.87
N LEU A 23 7.02 -3.86 7.50
CA LEU A 23 6.83 -4.33 6.13
C LEU A 23 5.34 -4.44 5.77
N GLY A 24 5.04 -4.46 4.46
CA GLY A 24 3.70 -4.75 3.92
C GLY A 24 2.99 -3.55 3.31
N GLY A 25 3.43 -2.32 3.59
CA GLY A 25 2.89 -1.10 3.00
C GLY A 25 1.38 -0.96 3.15
N HIS A 26 0.66 -0.67 2.05
CA HIS A 26 -0.80 -0.54 2.08
C HIS A 26 -1.53 -1.85 2.42
N VAL A 27 -1.00 -3.00 1.99
CA VAL A 27 -1.63 -4.30 2.23
C VAL A 27 -1.72 -4.62 3.72
N ALA A 28 -0.73 -4.20 4.51
CA ALA A 28 -0.75 -4.37 5.98
C ALA A 28 -1.87 -3.57 6.70
N ARG A 29 -2.56 -2.68 5.98
CA ARG A 29 -3.68 -1.88 6.50
C ARG A 29 -5.03 -2.36 6.00
N TRP A 30 -5.08 -3.34 5.08
CA TRP A 30 -6.31 -3.90 4.56
C TRP A 30 -6.84 -5.00 5.49
N HIS A 31 -8.17 -5.14 5.52
CA HIS A 31 -8.83 -6.17 6.30
C HIS A 31 -8.71 -7.54 5.60
N ARG A 32 -9.16 -7.61 4.36
CA ARG A 32 -9.15 -8.84 3.56
C ARG A 32 -8.63 -8.59 2.16
N LEU A 33 -8.23 -9.63 1.47
CA LEU A 33 -7.70 -9.58 0.11
C LEU A 33 -8.67 -10.21 -0.89
N PHE A 34 -8.73 -9.66 -2.08
CA PHE A 34 -9.44 -10.25 -3.22
C PHE A 34 -8.53 -11.30 -3.90
N PRO A 35 -9.05 -12.41 -4.45
CA PRO A 35 -10.49 -12.74 -4.59
C PRO A 35 -11.05 -13.61 -3.45
N ASP A 36 -10.24 -14.26 -2.66
CA ASP A 36 -10.60 -15.31 -1.71
C ASP A 36 -10.94 -14.79 -0.30
N LEU A 37 -10.91 -13.48 -0.11
CA LEU A 37 -11.17 -12.80 1.16
C LEU A 37 -10.25 -13.24 2.31
N THR A 38 -9.07 -13.75 1.99
CA THR A 38 -8.04 -14.07 2.99
C THR A 38 -7.71 -12.83 3.83
N PRO A 39 -7.62 -12.93 5.16
CA PRO A 39 -7.17 -11.83 6.00
C PRO A 39 -5.81 -11.30 5.56
N ALA A 40 -5.70 -9.99 5.37
CA ALA A 40 -4.44 -9.40 4.88
C ALA A 40 -3.28 -9.61 5.87
N GLY A 41 -3.57 -9.63 7.18
CA GLY A 41 -2.60 -9.93 8.22
C GLY A 41 -1.91 -11.28 8.02
N GLU A 42 -2.66 -12.34 7.72
CA GLU A 42 -2.10 -13.67 7.49
C GLU A 42 -1.06 -13.69 6.36
N LEU A 43 -1.35 -12.99 5.26
CA LEU A 43 -0.38 -12.85 4.16
C LEU A 43 0.88 -12.10 4.62
N ILE A 44 0.71 -10.99 5.36
CA ILE A 44 1.83 -10.18 5.84
C ILE A 44 2.69 -10.98 6.81
N ASP A 45 2.10 -11.68 7.77
CA ASP A 45 2.82 -12.50 8.75
C ASP A 45 3.62 -13.61 8.06
N ARG A 46 3.00 -14.33 7.13
CA ARG A 46 3.65 -15.35 6.32
C ARG A 46 4.84 -14.81 5.50
N LEU A 47 4.67 -13.64 4.88
CA LEU A 47 5.73 -13.02 4.08
C LEU A 47 6.83 -12.42 4.96
N THR A 48 6.50 -11.91 6.14
CA THR A 48 7.48 -11.42 7.12
C THR A 48 8.36 -12.56 7.58
N GLU A 49 7.77 -13.69 7.97
CA GLU A 49 8.53 -14.88 8.36
C GLU A 49 9.39 -15.40 7.18
N ALA A 50 8.85 -15.41 5.98
CA ALA A 50 9.61 -15.84 4.79
C ALA A 50 10.77 -14.90 4.43
N CYS A 51 10.78 -13.67 4.92
CA CYS A 51 11.82 -12.67 4.69
C CYS A 51 12.78 -12.50 5.88
N LYS A 52 12.65 -13.25 6.95
CA LYS A 52 13.43 -13.05 8.19
C LYS A 52 14.94 -13.10 8.01
N GLU A 53 15.43 -13.85 7.02
CA GLU A 53 16.85 -13.95 6.68
C GLU A 53 17.33 -12.84 5.73
N ALA A 54 16.44 -11.93 5.29
CA ALA A 54 16.82 -10.78 4.49
C ALA A 54 17.43 -9.68 5.36
N ASN A 55 18.30 -8.85 4.76
CA ASN A 55 18.75 -7.63 5.43
C ASN A 55 17.65 -6.56 5.31
N ILE A 56 17.01 -6.22 6.43
CA ILE A 56 15.85 -5.30 6.45
C ILE A 56 16.25 -3.98 7.13
N PHE A 57 16.05 -2.88 6.42
CA PHE A 57 16.18 -1.52 6.93
C PHE A 57 14.80 -0.87 7.01
N LEU A 58 14.23 -0.82 8.21
CA LEU A 58 12.98 -0.10 8.50
C LEU A 58 13.26 1.38 8.80
N ASN A 59 12.23 2.22 8.74
CA ASN A 59 12.33 3.67 8.95
C ASN A 59 13.45 4.31 8.12
N THR A 60 13.67 3.77 6.93
CA THR A 60 14.84 4.13 6.09
C THR A 60 14.39 4.38 4.66
N GLU A 61 14.85 5.47 4.09
CA GLU A 61 14.60 5.85 2.69
C GLU A 61 15.88 5.79 1.86
N VAL A 62 15.74 5.63 0.55
CA VAL A 62 16.85 5.80 -0.39
C VAL A 62 17.04 7.29 -0.65
N SER A 63 18.22 7.82 -0.29
CA SER A 63 18.57 9.23 -0.52
C SER A 63 19.19 9.46 -1.89
N LEU A 64 20.02 8.51 -2.36
CA LEU A 64 20.70 8.64 -3.64
C LEU A 64 20.99 7.27 -4.25
N VAL A 65 20.88 7.18 -5.57
CA VAL A 65 21.28 6.00 -6.34
C VAL A 65 22.32 6.40 -7.38
N ASN A 66 23.52 5.90 -7.25
CA ASN A 66 24.60 6.08 -8.22
C ASN A 66 24.76 4.81 -9.06
N ARG A 67 24.66 4.96 -10.40
CA ARG A 67 24.93 3.86 -11.33
C ARG A 67 26.44 3.63 -11.46
N LEU A 68 26.86 2.38 -11.33
CA LEU A 68 28.22 1.92 -11.57
C LEU A 68 28.29 1.13 -12.90
N ARG A 69 29.51 0.78 -13.34
CA ARG A 69 29.68 -0.07 -14.54
C ARG A 69 28.98 -1.44 -14.39
N ASN A 70 29.00 -2.02 -13.18
CA ASN A 70 28.47 -3.36 -12.90
C ASN A 70 27.49 -3.36 -11.70
N GLY A 71 26.58 -2.39 -11.62
CA GLY A 71 25.61 -2.33 -10.53
C GLY A 71 25.30 -0.93 -10.05
N TYR A 72 25.01 -0.79 -8.78
CA TYR A 72 24.56 0.45 -8.16
C TYR A 72 25.14 0.61 -6.76
N ASN A 73 25.49 1.85 -6.40
CA ASN A 73 25.66 2.28 -5.01
C ASN A 73 24.44 3.06 -4.57
N ILE A 74 23.82 2.62 -3.48
CA ILE A 74 22.61 3.21 -2.90
C ILE A 74 22.99 3.81 -1.56
N ILE A 75 22.74 5.11 -1.39
CA ILE A 75 22.94 5.82 -0.14
C ILE A 75 21.59 5.93 0.56
N LEU A 76 21.52 5.44 1.79
CA LEU A 76 20.33 5.47 2.63
C LEU A 76 20.25 6.75 3.46
N SER A 77 19.05 7.10 3.92
CA SER A 77 18.81 8.29 4.76
C SER A 77 19.58 8.29 6.10
N ASN A 78 19.98 7.12 6.57
CA ASN A 78 20.81 6.96 7.76
C ASN A 78 22.34 6.98 7.47
N GLY A 79 22.74 7.31 6.23
CA GLY A 79 24.15 7.40 5.81
C GLY A 79 24.79 6.09 5.38
N ILE A 80 24.11 4.95 5.52
CA ILE A 80 24.65 3.66 5.07
C ILE A 80 24.71 3.64 3.54
N THR A 81 25.80 3.11 2.99
CA THR A 81 25.96 2.86 1.56
C THR A 81 25.90 1.37 1.26
N ILE A 82 25.06 0.98 0.31
CA ILE A 82 24.84 -0.40 -0.13
C ILE A 82 25.28 -0.52 -1.58
N SER A 83 26.09 -1.52 -1.90
CA SER A 83 26.43 -1.89 -3.28
C SER A 83 25.60 -3.10 -3.72
N THR A 84 24.95 -3.02 -4.87
CA THR A 84 24.13 -4.10 -5.42
C THR A 84 24.22 -4.17 -6.93
N LYS A 85 23.93 -5.35 -7.50
CA LYS A 85 23.84 -5.51 -8.96
C LYS A 85 22.49 -5.11 -9.52
N TYR A 86 21.43 -5.29 -8.75
CA TYR A 86 20.04 -5.09 -9.20
C TYR A 86 19.24 -4.33 -8.18
N ILE A 87 18.29 -3.53 -8.65
CA ILE A 87 17.31 -2.84 -7.83
C ILE A 87 15.92 -3.25 -8.33
N LEU A 88 15.08 -3.73 -7.42
CA LEU A 88 13.66 -3.96 -7.67
C LEU A 88 12.85 -2.84 -6.98
N MET A 89 12.21 -2.01 -7.76
CA MET A 89 11.38 -0.92 -7.26
C MET A 89 9.96 -1.41 -7.01
N THR A 90 9.54 -1.40 -5.74
CA THR A 90 8.20 -1.80 -5.29
C THR A 90 7.61 -0.77 -4.34
N THR A 91 7.79 0.51 -4.66
CA THR A 91 7.45 1.66 -3.81
C THR A 91 5.95 1.90 -3.64
N GLY A 92 5.11 1.08 -4.27
CA GLY A 92 3.66 1.18 -4.16
C GLY A 92 3.09 2.42 -4.85
N PHE A 93 2.02 2.97 -4.27
CA PHE A 93 1.32 4.15 -4.78
C PHE A 93 0.91 5.07 -3.62
N LYS A 94 0.64 6.32 -3.96
CA LYS A 94 0.05 7.28 -3.02
C LYS A 94 -1.46 7.31 -3.25
N MET A 95 -2.24 7.22 -2.17
CA MET A 95 -3.68 7.42 -2.22
C MET A 95 -4.01 8.84 -2.69
N PHE A 96 -5.03 8.97 -3.54
CA PHE A 96 -5.53 10.28 -3.93
C PHE A 96 -6.17 10.98 -2.73
N GLU A 97 -5.93 12.26 -2.61
CA GLU A 97 -6.50 13.11 -1.56
C GLU A 97 -7.94 13.49 -1.94
N ALA A 98 -8.91 12.76 -1.38
CA ALA A 98 -10.32 12.87 -1.77
C ALA A 98 -10.92 14.27 -1.54
N SER A 99 -10.40 15.04 -0.58
CA SER A 99 -10.79 16.42 -0.31
C SER A 99 -10.55 17.38 -1.50
N LYS A 100 -9.68 17.01 -2.46
CA LYS A 100 -9.48 17.77 -3.70
C LYS A 100 -10.64 17.67 -4.68
N LYS A 101 -11.62 16.84 -4.40
CA LYS A 101 -12.85 16.63 -5.18
C LYS A 101 -14.06 16.92 -4.31
N GLU A 102 -14.29 18.19 -4.04
CA GLU A 102 -15.37 18.68 -3.16
C GLU A 102 -16.76 18.25 -3.64
N GLU A 103 -16.92 18.06 -4.95
CA GLU A 103 -18.17 17.59 -5.55
C GLU A 103 -18.65 16.22 -5.04
N TYR A 104 -17.77 15.42 -4.45
CA TYR A 104 -18.13 14.13 -3.82
C TYR A 104 -18.36 14.25 -2.32
N GLY A 105 -18.12 15.40 -1.73
CA GLY A 105 -18.49 15.72 -0.35
C GLY A 105 -17.63 15.10 0.74
N TYR A 106 -16.45 14.53 0.41
CA TYR A 106 -15.52 14.03 1.42
C TYR A 106 -14.98 15.18 2.29
N GLY A 107 -15.10 15.03 3.62
CA GLY A 107 -14.77 16.09 4.57
C GLY A 107 -15.85 17.17 4.73
N ILE A 108 -16.94 17.10 3.94
CA ILE A 108 -18.11 17.99 4.02
C ILE A 108 -19.30 17.26 4.67
N TYR A 109 -19.56 16.03 4.23
CA TYR A 109 -20.65 15.20 4.74
C TYR A 109 -20.09 14.06 5.59
N ASN A 110 -20.67 13.87 6.78
CA ASN A 110 -20.21 12.85 7.73
C ASN A 110 -20.38 11.40 7.24
N ASN A 111 -21.24 11.16 6.26
CA ASN A 111 -21.48 9.83 5.70
C ASN A 111 -20.69 9.55 4.42
N VAL A 112 -19.72 10.40 4.08
CA VAL A 112 -18.83 10.21 2.93
C VAL A 112 -17.45 9.84 3.42
N VAL A 113 -17.02 8.63 3.10
CA VAL A 113 -15.75 8.04 3.51
C VAL A 113 -14.97 7.51 2.31
N THR A 114 -13.67 7.36 2.43
CA THR A 114 -12.84 6.69 1.42
C THR A 114 -12.85 5.17 1.63
N ASN A 115 -12.44 4.43 0.59
CA ASN A 115 -12.20 2.99 0.73
C ASN A 115 -11.16 2.70 1.83
N SER A 116 -10.20 3.59 2.04
CA SER A 116 -9.19 3.45 3.09
C SER A 116 -9.78 3.62 4.49
N ASP A 117 -10.70 4.57 4.66
CA ASP A 117 -11.42 4.75 5.94
C ASP A 117 -12.24 3.49 6.25
N LEU A 118 -12.92 2.93 5.24
CA LEU A 118 -13.71 1.71 5.39
C LEU A 118 -12.82 0.49 5.73
N GLU A 119 -11.63 0.34 5.13
CA GLU A 119 -10.67 -0.71 5.52
C GLU A 119 -10.23 -0.56 6.98
N ASN A 120 -9.95 0.66 7.41
CA ASN A 120 -9.59 0.93 8.80
C ASN A 120 -10.72 0.54 9.76
N TRP A 121 -11.98 0.84 9.39
CA TRP A 121 -13.14 0.46 10.18
C TRP A 121 -13.33 -1.06 10.25
N PHE A 122 -13.18 -1.78 9.16
CA PHE A 122 -13.20 -3.25 9.14
C PHE A 122 -12.11 -3.87 10.02
N ASN A 123 -10.97 -3.21 10.18
CA ASN A 123 -9.90 -3.61 11.08
C ASN A 123 -10.19 -3.28 12.57
N GLY A 124 -11.39 -2.84 12.90
CA GLY A 124 -11.82 -2.54 14.26
C GLY A 124 -11.49 -1.13 14.76
N ASN A 125 -10.96 -0.26 13.91
CA ASN A 125 -10.76 1.14 14.26
C ASN A 125 -12.11 1.88 14.25
N LYS A 126 -12.41 2.62 15.32
CA LYS A 126 -13.64 3.40 15.37
C LYS A 126 -13.60 4.55 14.37
N ASP A 127 -14.68 4.71 13.61
CA ASP A 127 -14.94 5.87 12.76
C ASP A 127 -16.40 6.27 12.95
N GLU A 128 -16.64 7.41 13.60
CA GLU A 128 -17.98 7.90 13.92
C GLU A 128 -18.82 8.22 12.68
N ARG A 129 -18.18 8.34 11.51
CA ARG A 129 -18.85 8.53 10.22
C ARG A 129 -19.52 7.27 9.70
N ILE A 130 -19.15 6.09 10.24
CA ILE A 130 -19.63 4.78 9.77
C ILE A 130 -20.49 4.17 10.88
N ASP A 131 -21.79 4.32 10.76
CA ASP A 131 -22.78 3.69 11.63
C ASP A 131 -23.52 2.57 10.89
N SER A 132 -23.09 1.34 11.10
CA SER A 132 -23.69 0.17 10.46
C SER A 132 -25.14 -0.09 10.90
N SER A 133 -25.55 0.40 12.07
CA SER A 133 -26.91 0.16 12.59
C SER A 133 -27.99 0.99 11.89
N SER A 134 -27.62 2.16 11.40
CA SER A 134 -28.54 3.08 10.69
C SER A 134 -28.42 2.99 9.16
N MET A 135 -27.43 2.24 8.64
CA MET A 135 -27.10 2.20 7.23
C MET A 135 -28.13 1.38 6.44
N LYS A 136 -28.83 2.03 5.49
CA LYS A 136 -29.84 1.39 4.62
C LYS A 136 -29.29 1.03 3.24
N ALA A 137 -28.33 1.79 2.74
CA ALA A 137 -27.71 1.61 1.44
C ALA A 137 -26.30 2.19 1.41
N ILE A 138 -25.43 1.60 0.62
CA ILE A 138 -24.05 2.07 0.39
C ILE A 138 -23.88 2.31 -1.10
N GLY A 139 -23.39 3.48 -1.47
CA GLY A 139 -23.00 3.83 -2.83
C GLY A 139 -21.49 3.91 -2.97
N PHE A 140 -20.92 3.28 -4.00
CA PHE A 140 -19.50 3.37 -4.31
C PHE A 140 -19.29 4.30 -5.51
N VAL A 141 -18.53 5.39 -5.29
CA VAL A 141 -18.13 6.31 -6.36
C VAL A 141 -16.71 5.96 -6.79
N HIS A 142 -16.57 5.56 -8.06
CA HIS A 142 -15.29 5.15 -8.63
C HIS A 142 -14.60 6.26 -9.40
N CYS A 143 -13.33 6.03 -9.71
CA CYS A 143 -12.49 6.93 -10.52
C CYS A 143 -12.27 8.32 -9.91
N VAL A 144 -12.36 8.46 -8.60
CA VAL A 144 -12.00 9.71 -7.91
C VAL A 144 -10.48 9.85 -7.91
N GLY A 145 -9.98 10.84 -8.69
CA GLY A 145 -8.53 11.07 -8.86
C GLY A 145 -7.81 10.04 -9.74
N SER A 146 -8.55 9.17 -10.47
CA SER A 146 -8.01 8.36 -11.57
C SER A 146 -9.02 8.32 -12.70
N ARG A 147 -8.58 8.19 -13.98
CA ARG A 147 -9.38 8.47 -15.16
C ARG A 147 -10.00 9.88 -15.10
N ASP A 148 -9.26 10.81 -14.55
CA ASP A 148 -9.68 12.17 -14.22
C ASP A 148 -8.60 13.15 -14.69
N GLU A 149 -8.81 13.74 -15.84
CA GLU A 149 -7.89 14.70 -16.44
C GLU A 149 -7.76 15.98 -15.60
N LYS A 150 -8.84 16.38 -14.91
CA LYS A 150 -8.81 17.54 -14.01
C LYS A 150 -7.93 17.31 -12.79
N ALA A 151 -7.78 16.05 -12.36
CA ALA A 151 -6.86 15.66 -11.31
C ALA A 151 -5.42 15.37 -11.83
N GLY A 152 -5.18 15.57 -13.12
CA GLY A 152 -3.89 15.30 -13.76
C GLY A 152 -3.57 13.82 -13.96
N ASN A 153 -4.57 12.93 -13.86
CA ASN A 153 -4.40 11.49 -13.98
C ASN A 153 -5.50 10.85 -14.85
N GLY A 154 -5.24 10.77 -16.14
CA GLY A 154 -6.13 10.12 -17.12
C GLY A 154 -6.14 8.59 -17.07
N GLN A 155 -5.24 7.95 -16.32
CA GLN A 155 -5.10 6.50 -16.29
C GLN A 155 -5.94 5.85 -15.18
N CYS A 156 -6.33 4.59 -15.40
CA CYS A 156 -7.01 3.78 -14.40
C CYS A 156 -6.01 3.21 -13.38
N SER A 157 -6.30 3.34 -12.09
CA SER A 157 -5.50 2.73 -11.01
C SER A 157 -5.59 1.20 -10.99
N LYS A 158 -6.64 0.61 -11.61
CA LYS A 158 -6.96 -0.83 -11.65
C LYS A 158 -7.21 -1.51 -10.29
N VAL A 159 -7.22 -0.75 -9.20
CA VAL A 159 -7.39 -1.31 -7.85
C VAL A 159 -8.69 -0.89 -7.17
N CYS A 160 -9.21 0.31 -7.44
CA CYS A 160 -10.37 0.85 -6.71
C CYS A 160 -11.64 0.02 -6.91
N CYS A 161 -11.92 -0.47 -8.13
CA CYS A 161 -13.09 -1.31 -8.39
C CYS A 161 -13.02 -2.65 -7.65
N ILE A 162 -11.85 -3.30 -7.66
CA ILE A 162 -11.65 -4.56 -6.94
C ILE A 162 -11.80 -4.35 -5.44
N THR A 163 -11.25 -3.25 -4.91
CA THR A 163 -11.38 -2.91 -3.49
C THR A 163 -12.85 -2.68 -3.12
N ALA A 164 -13.61 -1.92 -3.92
CA ALA A 164 -15.02 -1.66 -3.66
C ALA A 164 -15.87 -2.95 -3.72
N ILE A 165 -15.65 -3.82 -4.72
CA ILE A 165 -16.35 -5.13 -4.80
C ILE A 165 -16.06 -5.96 -3.55
N LYS A 166 -14.80 -6.06 -3.14
CA LYS A 166 -14.39 -6.77 -1.93
C LYS A 166 -15.08 -6.21 -0.67
N GLN A 167 -15.22 -4.90 -0.58
CA GLN A 167 -15.86 -4.21 0.55
C GLN A 167 -17.37 -4.36 0.58
N ALA A 168 -17.98 -4.63 -0.58
CA ALA A 168 -19.43 -4.80 -0.72
C ALA A 168 -19.92 -6.24 -0.42
N ILE A 169 -19.02 -7.21 -0.32
CA ILE A 169 -19.28 -8.61 0.01
C ILE A 169 -19.17 -8.84 1.52
#